data_7a2a02d370e91256849264a8b97191cd
#
_entry.id   7a2a02d370e91256849264a8b97191cd
#
_cell.length_a   1.000
_cell.length_b   1.000
_cell.length_c   1.000
_cell.angle_alpha   90.00
_cell.angle_beta   90.00
_cell.angle_gamma   90.00
#
_symmetry.space_group_name_H-M   'P 1'
#
loop_
_entity.id
_entity.type
_entity.pdbx_description
1 polymer ?
#
loop_
_entity_poly.entity_id
_entity_poly.type
_entity_poly.pdbx_seq_one_letter_code
_entity_poly.pdbx_strand_id
1 'polypeptide(L)'
;MLTQFNCPNCGASLPYPAVASDLVTCQYCNTTFRVPKTSTPQPDMGDLILGADFSKKPIAGWGFPNEDKISLIQSNPPELRAKFNPSDTFFYVLNTTGYFDDIDASVSFMFSDGNVEYIRAGLILRYQKSVGSYGFIVSAQGTYMVGYYEKGSGEGLEWKVILDWTKHAALRSELNQSNRLRVIAEGDRLRVYLNGVLATSLRDNRYESGEVILAVEPSNKSSVDVSFYDLQLRDVRI
;
A
#
# COMPACT_ATOMS: atom_id res chain seq x y z
N MET A 1 -8.52 2.08 -10.90
CA MET A 1 -9.70 2.68 -11.56
C MET A 1 -10.65 1.55 -11.93
N LEU A 2 -11.96 1.69 -11.69
CA LEU A 2 -12.93 0.76 -12.26
C LEU A 2 -12.83 0.88 -13.78
N THR A 3 -12.56 -0.23 -14.46
CA THR A 3 -12.40 -0.26 -15.92
C THR A 3 -13.74 -0.45 -16.65
N GLN A 4 -14.76 -0.90 -15.93
CA GLN A 4 -16.08 -1.19 -16.46
C GLN A 4 -17.19 -0.91 -15.44
N PHE A 5 -18.39 -0.59 -15.91
CA PHE A 5 -19.61 -0.49 -15.12
C PHE A 5 -20.82 -0.94 -15.97
N ASN A 6 -21.93 -1.28 -15.34
CA ASN A 6 -23.09 -1.78 -16.05
C ASN A 6 -24.09 -0.68 -16.33
N CYS A 7 -24.66 -0.66 -17.54
CA CYS A 7 -25.76 0.23 -17.90
C CYS A 7 -26.98 -0.04 -16.99
N PRO A 8 -27.54 0.98 -16.32
CA PRO A 8 -28.67 0.79 -15.41
C PRO A 8 -29.97 0.41 -16.11
N ASN A 9 -30.05 0.60 -17.44
CA ASN A 9 -31.26 0.29 -18.20
C ASN A 9 -31.21 -1.12 -18.82
N CYS A 10 -30.10 -1.53 -19.43
CA CYS A 10 -30.01 -2.81 -20.14
C CYS A 10 -28.98 -3.81 -19.56
N GLY A 11 -28.26 -3.44 -18.51
CA GLY A 11 -27.27 -4.30 -17.87
C GLY A 11 -25.96 -4.49 -18.65
N ALA A 12 -25.81 -3.93 -19.85
CA ALA A 12 -24.61 -4.08 -20.66
C ALA A 12 -23.38 -3.48 -19.97
N SER A 13 -22.27 -4.22 -20.01
CA SER A 13 -21.00 -3.73 -19.49
C SER A 13 -20.40 -2.65 -20.40
N LEU A 14 -20.06 -1.51 -19.83
CA LEU A 14 -19.54 -0.35 -20.52
C LEU A 14 -18.15 0.01 -19.99
N PRO A 15 -17.23 0.47 -20.86
CA PRO A 15 -15.94 0.97 -20.40
C PRO A 15 -16.11 2.26 -19.60
N TYR A 16 -15.29 2.45 -18.58
CA TYR A 16 -15.28 3.71 -17.83
C TYR A 16 -14.77 4.84 -18.73
N PRO A 17 -15.45 6.01 -18.79
CA PRO A 17 -15.03 7.09 -19.67
C PRO A 17 -13.63 7.60 -19.30
N ALA A 18 -12.79 7.77 -20.31
CA ALA A 18 -11.40 8.24 -20.14
C ALA A 18 -11.31 9.72 -19.73
N VAL A 19 -12.39 10.47 -19.85
CA VAL A 19 -12.52 11.88 -19.42
C VAL A 19 -13.60 11.97 -18.35
N ALA A 20 -13.47 12.91 -17.44
CA ALA A 20 -14.41 13.16 -16.34
C ALA A 20 -15.78 13.71 -16.82
N SER A 21 -16.42 12.98 -17.73
CA SER A 21 -17.80 13.24 -18.13
C SER A 21 -18.73 12.54 -17.16
N ASP A 22 -19.60 13.29 -16.50
CA ASP A 22 -20.61 12.73 -15.60
C ASP A 22 -21.74 12.00 -16.37
N LEU A 23 -21.79 12.14 -17.70
CA LEU A 23 -22.82 11.56 -18.57
C LEU A 23 -22.21 10.59 -19.57
N VAL A 24 -22.78 9.40 -19.64
CA VAL A 24 -22.43 8.36 -20.60
C VAL A 24 -23.69 7.90 -21.33
N THR A 25 -23.59 7.76 -22.63
CA THR A 25 -24.64 7.16 -23.45
C THR A 25 -24.29 5.70 -23.71
N CYS A 26 -25.21 4.81 -23.34
CA CYS A 26 -25.04 3.38 -23.59
C CYS A 26 -25.10 3.09 -25.09
N GLN A 27 -24.05 2.49 -25.64
CA GLN A 27 -23.99 2.14 -27.06
C GLN A 27 -24.94 0.99 -27.46
N TYR A 28 -25.54 0.29 -26.49
CA TYR A 28 -26.45 -0.83 -26.75
C TYR A 28 -27.93 -0.45 -26.69
N CYS A 29 -28.30 0.50 -25.83
CA CYS A 29 -29.71 0.89 -25.67
C CYS A 29 -29.94 2.39 -25.81
N ASN A 30 -28.93 3.18 -26.16
CA ASN A 30 -28.94 4.64 -26.33
C ASN A 30 -29.42 5.44 -25.11
N THR A 31 -29.54 4.83 -23.94
CA THR A 31 -29.88 5.53 -22.72
C THR A 31 -28.69 6.35 -22.24
N THR A 32 -28.89 7.66 -22.06
CA THR A 32 -27.90 8.52 -21.40
C THR A 32 -28.18 8.59 -19.92
N PHE A 33 -27.17 8.34 -19.10
CA PHE A 33 -27.27 8.35 -17.66
C PHE A 33 -26.01 8.92 -17.04
N ARG A 34 -26.15 9.38 -15.80
CA ARG A 34 -25.00 9.86 -15.04
C ARG A 34 -24.26 8.68 -14.43
N VAL A 35 -22.97 8.58 -14.73
CA VAL A 35 -22.09 7.60 -14.06
C VAL A 35 -21.94 8.01 -12.60
N PRO A 36 -22.26 7.16 -11.64
CA PRO A 36 -22.00 7.46 -10.25
C PRO A 36 -20.51 7.74 -10.07
N LYS A 37 -20.17 8.90 -9.50
CA LYS A 37 -18.79 9.15 -9.08
C LYS A 37 -18.47 8.17 -7.97
N THR A 38 -17.85 7.05 -8.30
CA THR A 38 -17.47 6.01 -7.35
C THR A 38 -16.18 6.34 -6.59
N SER A 39 -15.73 7.57 -6.64
CA SER A 39 -14.67 8.02 -5.75
C SER A 39 -15.31 8.66 -4.53
N THR A 40 -15.34 7.95 -3.40
CA THR A 40 -15.27 8.66 -2.11
C THR A 40 -14.13 9.66 -2.28
N PRO A 41 -14.35 10.97 -2.12
CA PRO A 41 -13.29 11.95 -2.27
C PRO A 41 -12.10 11.48 -1.45
N GLN A 42 -10.94 11.30 -2.10
CA GLN A 42 -9.72 11.10 -1.31
C GLN A 42 -9.53 12.36 -0.50
N PRO A 43 -9.18 12.24 0.79
CA PRO A 43 -8.76 13.41 1.55
C PRO A 43 -7.64 14.11 0.81
N ASP A 44 -7.67 15.45 0.80
CA ASP A 44 -6.59 16.24 0.24
C ASP A 44 -5.26 15.79 0.85
N MET A 45 -4.22 15.75 0.03
CA MET A 45 -2.90 15.42 0.54
C MET A 45 -2.35 16.61 1.31
N GLY A 46 -1.90 16.36 2.53
CA GLY A 46 -1.21 17.33 3.36
C GLY A 46 0.17 17.70 2.83
N ASP A 47 0.88 18.55 3.55
CA ASP A 47 2.23 18.95 3.18
C ASP A 47 3.20 17.78 3.31
N LEU A 48 4.19 17.72 2.42
CA LEU A 48 5.21 16.66 2.45
C LEU A 48 6.10 16.86 3.69
N ILE A 49 6.09 15.87 4.59
CA ILE A 49 7.00 15.82 5.75
C ILE A 49 8.31 15.14 5.37
N LEU A 50 8.21 13.97 4.73
CA LEU A 50 9.37 13.16 4.37
C LEU A 50 9.08 12.39 3.08
N GLY A 51 9.98 12.51 2.10
CA GLY A 51 9.98 11.71 0.88
C GLY A 51 11.25 10.88 0.78
N ALA A 52 11.19 9.72 0.14
CA ALA A 52 12.36 8.93 -0.14
C ALA A 52 12.86 9.21 -1.56
N ASP A 53 14.01 9.84 -1.68
CA ASP A 53 14.70 10.05 -2.95
C ASP A 53 15.56 8.82 -3.30
N PHE A 54 15.01 7.94 -4.11
CA PHE A 54 15.70 6.72 -4.53
C PHE A 54 16.80 6.93 -5.58
N SER A 55 17.09 8.17 -5.96
CA SER A 55 18.18 8.48 -6.89
C SER A 55 19.58 8.40 -6.25
N LYS A 56 19.68 8.43 -4.92
CA LYS A 56 20.95 8.50 -4.20
C LYS A 56 20.90 7.87 -2.80
N LYS A 57 22.08 7.49 -2.28
CA LYS A 57 22.31 7.12 -0.87
C LYS A 57 23.21 8.16 -0.20
N PRO A 58 23.03 8.45 1.11
CA PRO A 58 21.94 7.97 1.97
C PRO A 58 20.60 8.66 1.59
N ILE A 59 19.50 8.01 1.88
CA ILE A 59 18.16 8.60 1.76
C ILE A 59 17.88 9.34 3.08
N ALA A 60 17.79 10.65 3.04
CA ALA A 60 17.62 11.48 4.23
C ALA A 60 16.35 11.08 5.01
N GLY A 61 16.50 10.90 6.32
CA GLY A 61 15.39 10.51 7.22
C GLY A 61 15.02 9.03 7.18
N TRP A 62 15.75 8.19 6.39
CA TRP A 62 15.49 6.77 6.26
C TRP A 62 16.71 5.92 6.59
N GLY A 63 16.51 4.82 7.31
CA GLY A 63 17.49 3.77 7.59
C GLY A 63 17.30 2.55 6.67
N PHE A 64 18.37 1.78 6.49
CA PHE A 64 18.40 0.57 5.67
C PHE A 64 18.77 -0.65 6.55
N PRO A 65 17.80 -1.34 7.16
CA PRO A 65 18.08 -2.47 8.04
C PRO A 65 18.65 -3.70 7.31
N ASN A 66 18.40 -3.82 6.00
CA ASN A 66 18.86 -4.93 5.14
C ASN A 66 19.53 -4.41 3.87
N GLU A 67 20.63 -3.69 4.03
CA GLU A 67 21.28 -2.97 2.91
C GLU A 67 21.76 -3.92 1.78
N ASP A 68 22.17 -5.13 2.12
CA ASP A 68 22.62 -6.17 1.18
C ASP A 68 21.50 -6.70 0.26
N LYS A 69 20.23 -6.52 0.65
CA LYS A 69 19.04 -6.95 -0.11
C LYS A 69 18.43 -5.84 -0.97
N ILE A 70 19.02 -4.65 -0.94
CA ILE A 70 18.42 -3.45 -1.49
C ILE A 70 19.33 -2.81 -2.53
N SER A 71 18.79 -2.48 -3.68
CA SER A 71 19.46 -1.74 -4.74
C SER A 71 18.69 -0.50 -5.12
N LEU A 72 19.39 0.61 -5.36
CA LEU A 72 18.83 1.80 -6.00
C LEU A 72 19.07 1.71 -7.50
N ILE A 73 18.00 1.71 -8.28
CA ILE A 73 18.05 1.60 -9.74
C ILE A 73 17.75 2.98 -10.34
N GLN A 74 18.68 3.45 -11.18
CA GLN A 74 18.57 4.73 -11.88
C GLN A 74 17.67 4.61 -13.11
N SER A 75 16.39 4.33 -12.85
CA SER A 75 15.31 4.31 -13.83
C SER A 75 14.58 5.65 -13.87
N ASN A 76 13.52 5.78 -14.65
CA ASN A 76 12.65 6.95 -14.64
C ASN A 76 11.20 6.51 -14.43
N PRO A 77 10.64 6.71 -13.23
CA PRO A 77 11.26 7.30 -12.01
C PRO A 77 12.32 6.36 -11.38
N PRO A 78 13.24 6.90 -10.56
CA PRO A 78 14.17 6.09 -9.77
C PRO A 78 13.43 5.13 -8.85
N GLU A 79 13.97 3.92 -8.70
CA GLU A 79 13.34 2.88 -7.86
C GLU A 79 14.28 2.35 -6.78
N LEU A 80 13.68 1.94 -5.68
CA LEU A 80 14.31 1.07 -4.70
C LEU A 80 13.83 -0.35 -4.98
N ARG A 81 14.78 -1.24 -5.28
CA ARG A 81 14.51 -2.64 -5.55
C ARG A 81 14.94 -3.48 -4.36
N ALA A 82 14.01 -4.25 -3.82
CA ALA A 82 14.25 -5.17 -2.72
C ALA A 82 14.11 -6.61 -3.21
N LYS A 83 15.17 -7.41 -2.97
CA LYS A 83 15.22 -8.81 -3.40
C LYS A 83 15.55 -9.72 -2.23
N PHE A 84 14.65 -10.63 -1.93
CA PHE A 84 14.78 -11.61 -0.87
C PHE A 84 14.71 -13.03 -1.42
N ASN A 85 15.52 -13.91 -0.84
CA ASN A 85 15.52 -15.34 -1.16
C ASN A 85 14.58 -16.09 -0.19
N PRO A 86 14.17 -17.33 -0.52
CA PRO A 86 13.27 -18.11 0.35
C PRO A 86 13.79 -18.38 1.76
N SER A 87 15.10 -18.31 1.97
CA SER A 87 15.75 -18.50 3.28
C SER A 87 15.80 -17.23 4.13
N ASP A 88 15.43 -16.07 3.58
CA ASP A 88 15.49 -14.81 4.32
C ASP A 88 14.32 -14.75 5.30
N THR A 89 14.60 -14.36 6.53
CA THR A 89 13.61 -14.30 7.61
C THR A 89 13.20 -12.87 7.99
N PHE A 90 13.86 -11.89 7.39
CA PHE A 90 13.68 -10.49 7.75
C PHE A 90 13.14 -9.68 6.57
N PHE A 91 12.26 -8.74 6.83
CA PHE A 91 11.45 -8.10 5.78
C PHE A 91 11.36 -6.57 5.84
N TYR A 92 12.13 -5.91 6.72
CA TYR A 92 12.16 -4.45 6.70
C TYR A 92 13.12 -3.96 5.61
N VAL A 93 12.62 -3.12 4.73
CA VAL A 93 13.37 -2.56 3.59
C VAL A 93 13.92 -1.19 3.93
N LEU A 94 13.06 -0.32 4.44
CA LEU A 94 13.37 1.01 4.95
C LEU A 94 12.61 1.26 6.24
N ASN A 95 13.18 2.04 7.14
CA ASN A 95 12.47 2.58 8.30
C ASN A 95 12.80 4.06 8.46
N THR A 96 11.87 4.83 8.99
CA THR A 96 12.14 6.23 9.35
C THR A 96 13.09 6.31 10.53
N THR A 97 13.87 7.38 10.61
CA THR A 97 14.73 7.66 11.76
C THR A 97 14.00 8.45 12.86
N GLY A 98 12.73 8.79 12.65
CA GLY A 98 11.85 9.50 13.58
C GLY A 98 10.52 8.80 13.77
N TYR A 99 9.79 9.25 14.80
CA TYR A 99 8.45 8.78 15.14
C TYR A 99 7.39 9.74 14.61
N PHE A 100 6.27 9.16 14.19
CA PHE A 100 5.09 9.87 13.70
C PHE A 100 3.86 9.35 14.43
N ASP A 101 2.96 10.23 14.80
CA ASP A 101 1.64 9.96 15.37
C ASP A 101 0.57 9.94 14.27
N ASP A 102 0.08 11.11 13.87
CA ASP A 102 -0.85 11.25 12.75
C ASP A 102 -0.07 11.40 11.45
N ILE A 103 -0.31 10.51 10.50
CA ILE A 103 0.47 10.43 9.27
C ILE A 103 -0.34 9.92 8.08
N ASP A 104 -0.09 10.51 6.92
CA ASP A 104 -0.53 10.05 5.61
C ASP A 104 0.66 9.44 4.87
N ALA A 105 0.82 8.13 4.95
CA ALA A 105 1.90 7.38 4.34
C ALA A 105 1.46 6.75 3.03
N SER A 106 2.24 6.91 1.96
CA SER A 106 1.93 6.29 0.68
C SER A 106 3.18 5.81 -0.05
N VAL A 107 3.04 4.72 -0.79
CA VAL A 107 4.08 4.12 -1.62
C VAL A 107 3.48 3.50 -2.87
N SER A 108 4.14 3.66 -4.00
CA SER A 108 3.88 2.89 -5.21
C SER A 108 4.85 1.72 -5.28
N PHE A 109 4.39 0.55 -5.66
CA PHE A 109 5.20 -0.65 -5.73
C PHE A 109 4.79 -1.55 -6.89
N MET A 110 5.70 -2.43 -7.29
CA MET A 110 5.49 -3.41 -8.35
C MET A 110 6.20 -4.71 -7.97
N PHE A 111 5.49 -5.81 -7.99
CA PHE A 111 6.08 -7.14 -7.88
C PHE A 111 6.70 -7.51 -9.23
N SER A 112 8.02 -7.67 -9.28
CA SER A 112 8.76 -7.89 -10.52
C SER A 112 9.05 -9.36 -10.79
N ASP A 113 9.21 -10.17 -9.75
CA ASP A 113 9.46 -11.61 -9.85
C ASP A 113 9.01 -12.33 -8.56
N GLY A 114 8.73 -13.63 -8.69
CA GLY A 114 8.34 -14.51 -7.61
C GLY A 114 7.00 -15.21 -7.84
N ASN A 115 6.66 -16.14 -6.97
CA ASN A 115 5.35 -16.79 -7.04
C ASN A 115 4.29 -15.88 -6.44
N VAL A 116 3.33 -15.45 -7.26
CA VAL A 116 2.22 -14.54 -6.89
C VAL A 116 1.45 -14.98 -5.65
N GLU A 117 1.42 -16.28 -5.35
CA GLU A 117 0.75 -16.84 -4.17
C GLU A 117 1.42 -16.41 -2.86
N TYR A 118 2.72 -16.13 -2.89
CA TYR A 118 3.52 -15.96 -1.66
C TYR A 118 4.18 -14.60 -1.53
N ILE A 119 4.09 -13.73 -2.54
CA ILE A 119 4.77 -12.43 -2.51
C ILE A 119 3.85 -11.33 -1.99
N ARG A 120 4.38 -10.57 -1.03
CA ARG A 120 3.65 -9.54 -0.31
C ARG A 120 4.56 -8.36 -0.01
N ALA A 121 3.97 -7.17 0.00
CA ALA A 121 4.65 -5.94 0.39
C ALA A 121 3.67 -4.98 1.07
N GLY A 122 4.18 -4.01 1.82
CA GLY A 122 3.30 -3.06 2.47
C GLY A 122 4.00 -2.02 3.33
N LEU A 123 3.20 -1.39 4.16
CA LEU A 123 3.62 -0.41 5.14
C LEU A 123 3.34 -0.92 6.55
N ILE A 124 4.28 -0.67 7.45
CA ILE A 124 4.10 -0.84 8.88
C ILE A 124 4.13 0.55 9.49
N LEU A 125 3.13 0.91 10.28
CA LEU A 125 3.00 2.21 10.91
C LEU A 125 3.04 2.09 12.43
N ARG A 126 3.51 3.17 13.05
CA ARG A 126 3.58 3.29 14.51
C ARG A 126 4.41 2.16 15.14
N TYR A 127 5.47 1.76 14.44
CA TYR A 127 6.35 0.71 14.92
C TYR A 127 7.16 1.21 16.13
N GLN A 128 7.09 0.43 17.19
CA GLN A 128 7.92 0.58 18.38
C GLN A 128 8.58 -0.76 18.70
N LYS A 129 9.90 -0.74 18.72
CA LYS A 129 10.69 -1.95 18.98
C LYS A 129 10.26 -2.63 20.27
N SER A 130 9.97 -3.94 20.22
CA SER A 130 9.53 -4.77 21.35
C SER A 130 8.16 -4.39 21.97
N VAL A 131 7.43 -3.45 21.36
CA VAL A 131 6.09 -3.06 21.78
C VAL A 131 5.06 -3.54 20.76
N GLY A 132 5.14 -3.05 19.53
CA GLY A 132 4.23 -3.44 18.47
C GLY A 132 4.12 -2.42 17.34
N SER A 133 3.16 -2.64 16.46
CA SER A 133 2.89 -1.79 15.28
C SER A 133 1.63 -2.22 14.56
N TYR A 134 1.12 -1.38 13.65
CA TYR A 134 0.14 -1.80 12.64
C TYR A 134 0.82 -2.20 11.34
N GLY A 135 0.29 -3.23 10.68
CA GLY A 135 0.73 -3.66 9.35
C GLY A 135 -0.39 -3.59 8.32
N PHE A 136 -0.07 -3.07 7.16
CA PHE A 136 -0.96 -2.90 6.00
C PHE A 136 -0.28 -3.59 4.82
N ILE A 137 -0.70 -4.81 4.51
CA ILE A 137 0.00 -5.71 3.60
C ILE A 137 -0.85 -5.95 2.36
N VAL A 138 -0.23 -5.90 1.19
CA VAL A 138 -0.84 -6.19 -0.11
C VAL A 138 -0.13 -7.40 -0.72
N SER A 139 -0.89 -8.32 -1.32
CA SER A 139 -0.36 -9.47 -2.04
C SER A 139 -0.43 -9.28 -3.56
N ALA A 140 0.39 -10.02 -4.28
CA ALA A 140 0.33 -10.07 -5.75
C ALA A 140 -0.95 -10.76 -6.29
N GLN A 141 -1.74 -11.41 -5.44
CA GLN A 141 -3.04 -11.96 -5.80
C GLN A 141 -4.16 -10.90 -5.86
N GLY A 142 -3.86 -9.63 -5.58
CA GLY A 142 -4.87 -8.56 -5.52
C GLY A 142 -5.71 -8.58 -4.25
N THR A 143 -5.12 -9.08 -3.16
CA THR A 143 -5.71 -9.03 -1.82
C THR A 143 -4.90 -8.11 -0.91
N TYR A 144 -5.53 -7.62 0.14
CA TYR A 144 -4.87 -6.88 1.21
C TYR A 144 -5.32 -7.38 2.57
N MET A 145 -4.51 -7.12 3.58
CA MET A 145 -4.76 -7.49 4.97
C MET A 145 -4.35 -6.34 5.88
N VAL A 146 -5.04 -6.17 6.99
CA VAL A 146 -4.67 -5.27 8.08
C VAL A 146 -4.54 -6.06 9.36
N GLY A 147 -3.47 -5.83 10.08
CA GLY A 147 -3.26 -6.44 11.37
C GLY A 147 -2.30 -5.62 12.23
N TYR A 148 -1.86 -6.20 13.31
CA TYR A 148 -0.90 -5.59 14.21
C TYR A 148 0.06 -6.64 14.77
N TYR A 149 1.26 -6.18 15.12
CA TYR A 149 2.19 -6.94 15.93
C TYR A 149 2.04 -6.50 17.37
N GLU A 150 1.98 -7.44 18.29
CA GLU A 150 2.02 -7.19 19.72
C GLU A 150 3.05 -8.08 20.41
N LYS A 151 3.46 -7.73 21.62
CA LYS A 151 4.35 -8.57 22.40
C LYS A 151 3.68 -9.91 22.69
N GLY A 152 4.28 -10.98 22.20
CA GLY A 152 3.81 -12.34 22.45
C GLY A 152 4.19 -12.87 23.84
N SER A 153 3.85 -14.13 24.09
CA SER A 153 4.26 -14.85 25.30
C SER A 153 5.74 -15.20 25.33
N GLY A 154 6.44 -15.10 24.19
CA GLY A 154 7.90 -15.33 24.04
C GLY A 154 8.68 -14.02 23.90
N GLU A 155 9.91 -14.13 23.32
CA GLU A 155 10.80 -12.98 23.14
C GLU A 155 10.44 -12.08 21.94
N GLY A 156 9.50 -12.50 21.08
CA GLY A 156 9.16 -11.83 19.82
C GLY A 156 7.83 -11.11 19.83
N LEU A 157 7.58 -10.42 18.72
CA LEU A 157 6.27 -9.87 18.42
C LEU A 157 5.44 -10.93 17.67
N GLU A 158 4.18 -11.06 18.03
CA GLU A 158 3.20 -11.93 17.37
C GLU A 158 2.27 -11.12 16.48
N TRP A 159 1.99 -11.65 15.30
CA TRP A 159 1.01 -11.07 14.37
C TRP A 159 -0.42 -11.41 14.77
N LYS A 160 -1.29 -10.41 14.81
CA LYS A 160 -2.73 -10.53 15.03
C LYS A 160 -3.49 -9.86 13.88
N VAL A 161 -4.54 -10.51 13.42
CA VAL A 161 -5.36 -10.03 12.29
C VAL A 161 -6.46 -9.12 12.78
N ILE A 162 -6.63 -7.96 12.14
CA ILE A 162 -7.79 -7.07 12.29
C ILE A 162 -8.76 -7.30 11.14
N LEU A 163 -8.23 -7.26 9.89
CA LEU A 163 -8.96 -7.54 8.65
C LEU A 163 -8.18 -8.62 7.90
N ASP A 164 -8.80 -9.76 7.72
CA ASP A 164 -8.19 -10.89 6.99
C ASP A 164 -8.11 -10.62 5.48
N TRP A 165 -7.35 -11.46 4.78
CA TRP A 165 -7.11 -11.34 3.34
C TRP A 165 -8.39 -11.06 2.56
N THR A 166 -8.51 -9.85 2.06
CA THR A 166 -9.70 -9.36 1.37
C THR A 166 -9.34 -8.96 -0.05
N LYS A 167 -10.02 -9.52 -1.02
CA LYS A 167 -9.83 -9.16 -2.44
C LYS A 167 -10.40 -7.76 -2.69
N HIS A 168 -9.64 -6.94 -3.45
CA HIS A 168 -10.08 -5.59 -3.78
C HIS A 168 -9.91 -5.30 -5.27
N ALA A 169 -11.01 -4.86 -5.91
CA ALA A 169 -11.06 -4.66 -7.37
C ALA A 169 -10.12 -3.57 -7.90
N ALA A 170 -9.68 -2.64 -7.05
CA ALA A 170 -8.71 -1.63 -7.45
C ALA A 170 -7.28 -2.17 -7.53
N LEU A 171 -6.96 -3.30 -6.90
CA LEU A 171 -5.62 -3.89 -6.98
C LEU A 171 -5.43 -4.65 -8.30
N ARG A 172 -4.26 -4.44 -8.88
CA ARG A 172 -3.78 -5.21 -10.02
C ARG A 172 -3.06 -6.44 -9.51
N SER A 173 -3.47 -7.62 -9.97
CA SER A 173 -3.08 -8.93 -9.41
C SER A 173 -2.04 -9.68 -10.23
N GLU A 174 -1.31 -9.00 -11.12
CA GLU A 174 -0.29 -9.62 -11.97
C GLU A 174 1.10 -9.04 -11.65
N LEU A 175 2.14 -9.79 -11.98
CA LEU A 175 3.51 -9.29 -11.94
C LEU A 175 3.69 -8.12 -12.91
N ASN A 176 4.65 -7.26 -12.62
CA ASN A 176 4.98 -6.08 -13.41
C ASN A 176 3.83 -5.07 -13.56
N GLN A 177 2.89 -5.11 -12.64
CA GLN A 177 1.80 -4.14 -12.53
C GLN A 177 2.01 -3.24 -11.30
N SER A 178 2.04 -1.92 -11.53
CA SER A 178 2.22 -0.97 -10.43
C SER A 178 0.93 -0.84 -9.62
N ASN A 179 1.06 -0.90 -8.31
CA ASN A 179 0.01 -0.57 -7.33
C ASN A 179 0.46 0.56 -6.42
N ARG A 180 -0.50 1.29 -5.84
CA ARG A 180 -0.25 2.30 -4.81
C ARG A 180 -1.03 1.94 -3.55
N LEU A 181 -0.33 1.85 -2.44
CA LEU A 181 -0.88 1.77 -1.10
C LEU A 181 -0.76 3.15 -0.45
N ARG A 182 -1.85 3.65 0.13
CA ARG A 182 -1.86 4.84 0.99
C ARG A 182 -2.59 4.50 2.26
N VAL A 183 -2.02 4.85 3.38
CA VAL A 183 -2.59 4.65 4.71
C VAL A 183 -2.60 5.99 5.42
N ILE A 184 -3.76 6.40 5.89
CA ILE A 184 -3.92 7.59 6.73
C ILE A 184 -4.25 7.12 8.13
N ALA A 185 -3.34 7.39 9.06
CA ALA A 185 -3.51 7.19 10.49
C ALA A 185 -3.77 8.55 11.14
N GLU A 186 -4.93 8.71 11.78
CA GLU A 186 -5.40 9.94 12.42
C GLU A 186 -6.08 9.57 13.74
N GLY A 187 -5.41 9.86 14.87
CA GLY A 187 -5.83 9.36 16.17
C GLY A 187 -6.04 7.85 16.16
N ASP A 188 -7.23 7.40 16.49
CA ASP A 188 -7.64 5.99 16.46
C ASP A 188 -8.12 5.52 15.08
N ARG A 189 -8.23 6.41 14.10
CA ARG A 189 -8.80 6.11 12.78
C ARG A 189 -7.71 5.75 11.78
N LEU A 190 -7.83 4.56 11.18
CA LEU A 190 -6.94 4.03 10.17
C LEU A 190 -7.72 3.86 8.86
N ARG A 191 -7.30 4.54 7.79
CA ARG A 191 -7.93 4.50 6.47
C ARG A 191 -6.94 3.96 5.45
N VAL A 192 -7.33 2.92 4.72
CA VAL A 192 -6.50 2.29 3.69
C VAL A 192 -7.06 2.59 2.31
N TYR A 193 -6.22 3.09 1.43
CA TYR A 193 -6.55 3.35 0.03
C TYR A 193 -5.66 2.50 -0.87
N LEU A 194 -6.26 1.86 -1.85
CA LEU A 194 -5.61 1.02 -2.85
C LEU A 194 -5.86 1.63 -4.22
N ASN A 195 -4.79 2.01 -4.91
CA ASN A 195 -4.85 2.70 -6.21
C ASN A 195 -5.83 3.89 -6.21
N GLY A 196 -5.88 4.61 -5.09
CA GLY A 196 -6.72 5.79 -4.93
C GLY A 196 -8.16 5.51 -4.46
N VAL A 197 -8.57 4.27 -4.30
CA VAL A 197 -9.90 3.88 -3.84
C VAL A 197 -9.85 3.52 -2.35
N LEU A 198 -10.78 4.05 -1.54
CA LEU A 198 -10.90 3.67 -0.13
C LEU A 198 -11.27 2.18 -0.05
N ALA A 199 -10.38 1.39 0.54
CA ALA A 199 -10.57 -0.04 0.70
C ALA A 199 -11.19 -0.37 2.08
N THR A 200 -10.72 0.28 3.13
CA THR A 200 -11.29 0.13 4.47
C THR A 200 -11.03 1.34 5.34
N SER A 201 -11.89 1.53 6.34
CA SER A 201 -11.71 2.48 7.43
C SER A 201 -12.06 1.77 8.73
N LEU A 202 -11.13 1.73 9.65
CA LEU A 202 -11.28 1.06 10.93
C LEU A 202 -10.81 1.97 12.08
N ARG A 203 -11.14 1.61 13.32
CA ARG A 203 -10.69 2.29 14.51
C ARG A 203 -9.93 1.33 15.39
N ASP A 204 -8.76 1.76 15.81
CA ASP A 204 -7.90 1.03 16.71
C ASP A 204 -6.92 1.99 17.40
N ASN A 205 -6.77 1.90 18.70
CA ASN A 205 -5.98 2.82 19.51
C ASN A 205 -4.81 2.13 20.26
N ARG A 206 -4.36 0.94 19.80
CA ARG A 206 -3.28 0.20 20.46
C ARG A 206 -1.95 0.93 20.41
N TYR A 207 -1.68 1.59 19.30
CA TYR A 207 -0.44 2.32 19.09
C TYR A 207 -0.76 3.73 18.62
N GLU A 208 -0.17 4.73 19.28
CA GLU A 208 -0.43 6.14 18.99
C GLU A 208 0.65 6.73 18.08
N SER A 209 1.92 6.28 18.20
CA SER A 209 3.04 6.82 17.44
C SER A 209 4.12 5.75 17.22
N GLY A 210 5.03 6.02 16.29
CA GLY A 210 6.20 5.16 16.04
C GLY A 210 6.82 5.40 14.67
N GLU A 211 7.79 4.56 14.31
CA GLU A 211 8.41 4.60 13.00
C GLU A 211 7.43 4.13 11.91
N VAL A 212 7.67 4.60 10.69
CA VAL A 212 7.08 4.06 9.47
C VAL A 212 8.09 3.16 8.79
N ILE A 213 7.66 1.94 8.45
CA ILE A 213 8.51 0.94 7.81
C ILE A 213 7.91 0.55 6.45
N LEU A 214 8.78 0.51 5.43
CA LEU A 214 8.49 -0.15 4.17
C LEU A 214 8.89 -1.62 4.31
N ALA A 215 7.96 -2.53 4.04
CA ALA A 215 8.14 -3.94 4.30
C ALA A 215 7.91 -4.81 3.05
N VAL A 216 8.67 -5.91 2.98
CA VAL A 216 8.43 -7.03 2.07
C VAL A 216 8.36 -8.28 2.94
N GLU A 217 7.37 -9.11 2.73
CA GLU A 217 7.26 -10.41 3.41
C GLU A 217 7.87 -11.49 2.52
N PRO A 218 9.09 -11.98 2.85
CA PRO A 218 9.69 -13.10 2.15
C PRO A 218 8.90 -14.37 2.42
N SER A 219 8.88 -15.25 1.47
CA SER A 219 8.27 -16.57 1.63
C SER A 219 9.35 -17.65 1.67
N ASN A 220 9.20 -18.62 2.53
CA ASN A 220 10.06 -19.82 2.51
C ASN A 220 9.87 -20.70 1.26
N LYS A 221 8.93 -20.33 0.36
CA LYS A 221 8.59 -21.10 -0.83
C LYS A 221 8.98 -20.40 -2.14
N SER A 222 9.28 -19.11 -2.10
CA SER A 222 9.59 -18.33 -3.31
C SER A 222 10.50 -17.15 -2.98
N SER A 223 11.38 -16.80 -3.92
CA SER A 223 12.03 -15.50 -3.92
C SER A 223 10.98 -14.39 -4.09
N VAL A 224 11.30 -13.21 -3.62
CA VAL A 224 10.48 -12.00 -3.77
C VAL A 224 11.35 -10.91 -4.36
N ASP A 225 10.89 -10.28 -5.42
CA ASP A 225 11.53 -9.13 -6.06
C ASP A 225 10.48 -8.03 -6.22
N VAL A 226 10.67 -6.93 -5.50
CA VAL A 226 9.73 -5.81 -5.43
C VAL A 226 10.46 -4.51 -5.72
N SER A 227 9.92 -3.73 -6.65
CA SER A 227 10.34 -2.36 -6.90
C SER A 227 9.40 -1.38 -6.21
N PHE A 228 9.96 -0.37 -5.54
CA PHE A 228 9.23 0.69 -4.85
C PHE A 228 9.54 2.04 -5.45
N TYR A 229 8.52 2.89 -5.52
CA TYR A 229 8.58 4.24 -6.06
C TYR A 229 7.80 5.19 -5.17
N ASP A 230 8.12 6.48 -5.23
CA ASP A 230 7.28 7.56 -4.70
C ASP A 230 6.78 7.30 -3.27
N LEU A 231 7.72 6.91 -2.38
CA LEU A 231 7.44 6.76 -0.95
C LEU A 231 7.38 8.14 -0.30
N GLN A 232 6.23 8.48 0.28
CA GLN A 232 5.95 9.79 0.86
C GLN A 232 5.24 9.68 2.20
N LEU A 233 5.63 10.53 3.12
CA LEU A 233 4.95 10.80 4.38
C LEU A 233 4.50 12.26 4.37
N ARG A 234 3.24 12.50 4.66
CA ARG A 234 2.60 13.82 4.63
C ARG A 234 1.81 14.08 5.89
N ASP A 235 1.57 15.35 6.18
CA ASP A 235 0.61 15.75 7.20
C ASP A 235 -0.78 15.17 6.89
N VAL A 236 -1.53 14.90 7.96
CA VAL A 236 -2.95 14.62 7.84
C VAL A 236 -3.70 15.95 7.78
N ARG A 237 -4.35 16.24 6.65
CA ARG A 237 -5.29 17.37 6.57
C ARG A 237 -6.65 16.93 7.04
N ILE A 238 -7.13 17.63 8.04
CA ILE A 238 -8.48 17.51 8.64
C ILE A 238 -9.49 18.24 7.75
#